data_2c837236b76a964466b9f7434214fb7f
#
_entry.id   2c837236b76a964466b9f7434214fb7f
#
_cell.length_a   1.000
_cell.length_b   1.000
_cell.length_c   1.000
_cell.angle_alpha   90.00
_cell.angle_beta   90.00
_cell.angle_gamma   90.00
#
_symmetry.space_group_name_H-M   'P 1'
#
loop_
_entity.id
_entity.type
_entity.pdbx_description
1 polymer ?
#
loop_
_entity_poly.entity_id
_entity_poly.type
_entity_poly.pdbx_seq_one_letter_code
_entity_poly.pdbx_strand_id
1 'polypeptide(L)'
;AVGLITSCAETFSALFPDGPKYRIWAIIFSLVSLLFANLGLSAIISYSLPVLMFLYPLSIALIALALLGKFFGHDRTVYCWTIGFTLIAAVYDLIIALPESVFNAIHGPAIKAFGQQYLPFADLGLGWICPTLIGAAIGLILHFMHGNRAKA
;
A
#
# COMPACT_ATOMS: atom_id res chain seq x y z
N ALA A 1 14.80 -1.77 -18.39
CA ALA A 1 13.65 -2.67 -18.56
C ALA A 1 14.02 -4.13 -18.28
N VAL A 2 15.05 -4.69 -18.95
CA VAL A 2 15.43 -6.13 -18.82
C VAL A 2 15.70 -6.52 -17.37
N GLY A 3 16.50 -5.74 -16.63
CA GLY A 3 16.83 -6.04 -15.23
C GLY A 3 15.61 -6.10 -14.31
N LEU A 4 14.62 -5.20 -14.50
CA LEU A 4 13.39 -5.21 -13.72
C LEU A 4 12.53 -6.45 -14.05
N ILE A 5 12.40 -6.81 -15.30
CA ILE A 5 11.65 -8.00 -15.73
C ILE A 5 12.28 -9.26 -15.14
N THR A 6 13.62 -9.34 -15.17
CA THR A 6 14.36 -10.46 -14.57
C THR A 6 14.14 -10.56 -13.07
N SER A 7 14.30 -9.45 -12.33
CA SER A 7 14.08 -9.42 -10.88
C SER A 7 12.64 -9.76 -10.49
N CYS A 8 11.66 -9.25 -11.22
CA CYS A 8 10.26 -9.61 -11.00
C CYS A 8 10.02 -11.09 -11.26
N ALA A 9 10.51 -11.64 -12.40
CA ALA A 9 10.32 -13.04 -12.75
C ALA A 9 10.99 -13.98 -11.74
N GLU A 10 12.16 -13.63 -11.23
CA GLU A 10 12.85 -14.38 -10.17
C GLU A 10 12.08 -14.36 -8.86
N THR A 11 11.62 -13.17 -8.44
CA THR A 11 10.84 -13.01 -7.20
C THR A 11 9.54 -13.81 -7.25
N PHE A 12 8.79 -13.72 -8.35
CA PHE A 12 7.53 -14.46 -8.51
C PHE A 12 7.78 -15.98 -8.63
N SER A 13 8.86 -16.40 -9.29
CA SER A 13 9.24 -17.81 -9.35
C SER A 13 9.61 -18.36 -7.97
N ALA A 14 10.21 -17.55 -7.10
CA ALA A 14 10.54 -17.93 -5.72
C ALA A 14 9.30 -17.96 -4.80
N LEU A 15 8.34 -17.06 -5.01
CA LEU A 15 7.10 -17.00 -4.24
C LEU A 15 6.14 -18.15 -4.55
N PHE A 16 6.17 -18.65 -5.77
CA PHE A 16 5.28 -19.73 -6.25
C PHE A 16 6.10 -20.92 -6.76
N PRO A 17 6.68 -21.76 -5.87
CA PRO A 17 7.52 -22.89 -6.26
C PRO A 17 6.77 -23.94 -7.08
N ASP A 18 5.44 -24.10 -6.86
CA ASP A 18 4.57 -25.00 -7.62
C ASP A 18 3.94 -24.32 -8.86
N GLY A 19 4.31 -23.07 -9.14
CA GLY A 19 3.79 -22.27 -10.23
C GLY A 19 4.54 -22.40 -11.56
N PRO A 20 4.24 -21.55 -12.53
CA PRO A 20 4.90 -21.53 -13.82
C PRO A 20 6.41 -21.28 -13.67
N LYS A 21 7.21 -21.97 -14.48
CA LYS A 21 8.67 -21.79 -14.51
C LYS A 21 9.04 -20.35 -14.86
N TYR A 22 10.21 -19.89 -14.41
CA TYR A 22 10.78 -18.57 -14.69
C TYR A 22 10.52 -18.05 -16.14
N ARG A 23 10.66 -18.90 -17.13
CA ARG A 23 10.41 -18.54 -18.54
C ARG A 23 9.01 -18.00 -18.80
N ILE A 24 8.00 -18.59 -18.16
CA ILE A 24 6.60 -18.19 -18.34
C ILE A 24 6.38 -16.83 -17.68
N TRP A 25 6.92 -16.63 -16.47
CA TRP A 25 6.88 -15.34 -15.79
C TRP A 25 7.59 -14.24 -16.58
N ALA A 26 8.76 -14.52 -17.15
CA ALA A 26 9.48 -13.57 -17.98
C ALA A 26 8.69 -13.20 -19.25
N ILE A 27 8.02 -14.15 -19.89
CA ILE A 27 7.16 -13.90 -21.05
C ILE A 27 5.93 -13.05 -20.66
N ILE A 28 5.27 -13.37 -19.54
CA ILE A 28 4.12 -12.61 -19.04
C ILE A 28 4.53 -11.17 -18.77
N PHE A 29 5.60 -10.92 -18.02
CA PHE A 29 6.06 -9.57 -17.73
C PHE A 29 6.54 -8.81 -18.98
N SER A 30 7.13 -9.49 -19.95
CA SER A 30 7.50 -8.88 -21.23
C SER A 30 6.28 -8.49 -22.06
N LEU A 31 5.24 -9.34 -22.12
CA LEU A 31 3.98 -9.04 -22.79
C LEU A 31 3.25 -7.87 -22.11
N VAL A 32 3.18 -7.87 -20.80
CA VAL A 32 2.58 -6.77 -20.03
C VAL A 32 3.34 -5.48 -20.30
N SER A 33 4.67 -5.50 -20.25
CA SER A 33 5.50 -4.33 -20.59
C SER A 33 5.27 -3.82 -22.01
N LEU A 34 5.15 -4.72 -22.97
CA LEU A 34 4.85 -4.37 -24.37
C LEU A 34 3.47 -3.71 -24.49
N LEU A 35 2.47 -4.22 -23.78
CA LEU A 35 1.12 -3.67 -23.77
C LEU A 35 1.11 -2.25 -23.18
N PHE A 36 1.79 -2.04 -22.06
CA PHE A 36 1.94 -0.71 -21.48
C PHE A 36 2.74 0.25 -22.35
N ALA A 37 3.76 -0.22 -23.06
CA ALA A 37 4.54 0.60 -23.99
C ALA A 37 3.68 1.16 -25.14
N ASN A 38 2.66 0.44 -25.57
CA ASN A 38 1.71 0.88 -26.60
C ASN A 38 0.69 1.91 -26.11
N LEU A 39 0.45 2.04 -24.80
CA LEU A 39 -0.51 3.01 -24.24
C LEU A 39 -0.02 4.46 -24.30
N GLY A 40 1.25 4.67 -24.54
CA GLY A 40 1.88 6.00 -24.50
C GLY A 40 2.28 6.47 -23.09
N LEU A 41 3.23 7.39 -23.04
CA LEU A 41 3.83 7.86 -21.79
C LEU A 41 2.80 8.52 -20.87
N SER A 42 1.88 9.31 -21.40
CA SER A 42 0.86 10.00 -20.61
C SER A 42 -0.08 9.04 -19.89
N ALA A 43 -0.50 7.97 -20.58
CA ALA A 43 -1.35 6.95 -19.98
C ALA A 43 -0.59 6.16 -18.87
N ILE A 44 0.67 5.81 -19.14
CA ILE A 44 1.51 5.13 -18.15
C ILE A 44 1.62 5.96 -16.87
N ILE A 45 1.89 7.26 -16.96
CA ILE A 45 1.97 8.16 -15.81
C ILE A 45 0.63 8.22 -15.09
N SER A 46 -0.47 8.43 -15.81
CA SER A 46 -1.82 8.55 -15.22
C SER A 46 -2.25 7.31 -14.43
N TYR A 47 -1.88 6.12 -14.87
CA TYR A 47 -2.21 4.88 -14.16
C TYR A 47 -1.18 4.48 -13.09
N SER A 48 0.07 4.94 -13.23
CA SER A 48 1.12 4.67 -12.24
C SER A 48 0.99 5.53 -10.98
N LEU A 49 0.51 6.77 -11.11
CA LEU A 49 0.31 7.67 -9.97
C LEU A 49 -0.60 7.09 -8.87
N PRO A 50 -1.80 6.56 -9.18
CA PRO A 50 -2.65 5.95 -8.17
C PRO A 50 -1.98 4.77 -7.45
N VAL A 51 -1.26 3.92 -8.18
CA VAL A 51 -0.52 2.80 -7.60
C VAL A 51 0.59 3.28 -6.66
N LEU A 52 1.30 4.33 -7.07
CA LEU A 52 2.34 4.95 -6.24
C LEU A 52 1.76 5.55 -4.95
N MET A 53 0.64 6.28 -5.05
CA MET A 53 -0.06 6.86 -3.91
C MET A 53 -0.57 5.81 -2.93
N PHE A 54 -0.93 4.62 -3.43
CA PHE A 54 -1.31 3.49 -2.60
C PHE A 54 -0.12 2.82 -1.89
N LEU A 55 0.98 2.59 -2.60
CA LEU A 55 2.16 1.90 -2.07
C LEU A 55 2.99 2.77 -1.11
N TYR A 56 3.01 4.08 -1.33
CA TYR A 56 3.80 5.03 -0.57
C TYR A 56 3.49 5.00 0.95
N PRO A 57 2.23 5.17 1.42
CA PRO A 57 1.91 5.14 2.85
C PRO A 57 2.21 3.77 3.48
N LEU A 58 1.93 2.69 2.75
CA LEU A 58 2.22 1.34 3.24
C LEU A 58 3.72 1.12 3.44
N SER A 59 4.53 1.55 2.47
CA SER A 59 5.99 1.40 2.56
C SER A 59 6.57 2.15 3.74
N ILE A 60 6.14 3.40 3.96
CA ILE A 60 6.61 4.21 5.09
C ILE A 60 6.15 3.60 6.43
N ALA A 61 4.89 3.16 6.53
CA ALA A 61 4.37 2.53 7.74
C ALA A 61 5.14 1.23 8.06
N LEU A 62 5.43 0.40 7.05
CA LEU A 62 6.23 -0.82 7.24
C LEU A 62 7.66 -0.53 7.68
N ILE A 63 8.33 0.46 7.09
CA ILE A 63 9.68 0.87 7.48
C ILE A 63 9.67 1.40 8.92
N ALA A 64 8.72 2.26 9.27
CA ALA A 64 8.58 2.79 10.62
C ALA A 64 8.34 1.67 11.64
N LEU A 65 7.44 0.72 11.34
CA LEU A 65 7.19 -0.44 12.20
C LEU A 65 8.42 -1.35 12.32
N ALA A 66 9.18 -1.55 11.24
CA ALA A 66 10.40 -2.35 11.28
C ALA A 66 11.47 -1.71 12.18
N LEU A 67 11.64 -0.39 12.10
CA LEU A 67 12.57 0.36 12.94
C LEU A 67 12.14 0.36 14.41
N LEU A 68 10.86 0.54 14.67
CA LEU A 68 10.28 0.58 16.01
C LEU A 68 9.98 -0.83 16.56
N GLY A 69 10.08 -1.87 15.75
CA GLY A 69 9.77 -3.24 16.12
C GLY A 69 10.57 -3.78 17.30
N LYS A 70 11.77 -3.24 17.53
CA LYS A 70 12.58 -3.54 18.71
C LYS A 70 11.93 -3.12 20.03
N PHE A 71 11.09 -2.08 20.02
CA PHE A 71 10.39 -1.58 21.21
C PHE A 71 9.16 -2.41 21.58
N PHE A 72 8.54 -3.09 20.59
CA PHE A 72 7.30 -3.86 20.78
C PHE A 72 7.52 -5.37 20.67
N GLY A 73 8.77 -5.85 20.63
CA GLY A 73 9.09 -7.27 20.49
C GLY A 73 8.56 -7.92 19.20
N HIS A 74 8.36 -7.15 18.12
CA HIS A 74 7.79 -7.61 16.84
C HIS A 74 6.38 -8.20 16.96
N ASP A 75 5.55 -7.66 17.85
CA ASP A 75 4.20 -8.15 18.09
C ASP A 75 3.30 -8.02 16.84
N ARG A 76 2.77 -9.15 16.37
CA ARG A 76 1.89 -9.21 15.19
C ARG A 76 0.65 -8.31 15.34
N THR A 77 0.18 -8.12 16.57
CA THR A 77 -1.00 -7.29 16.85
C THR A 77 -0.76 -5.84 16.47
N VAL A 78 0.38 -5.26 16.87
CA VAL A 78 0.73 -3.87 16.53
C VAL A 78 0.85 -3.71 15.01
N TYR A 79 1.51 -4.66 14.35
CA TYR A 79 1.65 -4.65 12.89
C TYR A 79 0.30 -4.72 12.18
N CYS A 80 -0.58 -5.65 12.55
CA CYS A 80 -1.88 -5.82 11.92
C CYS A 80 -2.77 -4.58 12.06
N TRP A 81 -2.84 -3.98 13.23
CA TRP A 81 -3.66 -2.80 13.46
C TRP A 81 -3.11 -1.58 12.72
N THR A 82 -1.81 -1.31 12.82
CA THR A 82 -1.19 -0.19 12.12
C THR A 82 -1.34 -0.31 10.62
N ILE A 83 -1.00 -1.47 10.05
CA ILE A 83 -1.11 -1.72 8.60
C ILE A 83 -2.57 -1.68 8.14
N GLY A 84 -3.51 -2.22 8.94
CA GLY A 84 -4.93 -2.19 8.62
C GLY A 84 -5.47 -0.76 8.49
N PHE A 85 -5.17 0.11 9.42
CA PHE A 85 -5.57 1.52 9.35
C PHE A 85 -4.85 2.28 8.24
N THR A 86 -3.55 2.00 8.02
CA THR A 86 -2.79 2.58 6.90
C THR A 86 -3.37 2.15 5.56
N LEU A 87 -3.80 0.89 5.44
CA LEU A 87 -4.39 0.36 4.21
C LEU A 87 -5.71 1.05 3.87
N ILE A 88 -6.57 1.31 4.86
CA ILE A 88 -7.82 2.07 4.67
C ILE A 88 -7.50 3.46 4.12
N ALA A 89 -6.53 4.15 4.71
CA ALA A 89 -6.10 5.47 4.24
C ALA A 89 -5.44 5.42 2.86
N ALA A 90 -4.64 4.40 2.58
CA ALA A 90 -4.01 4.20 1.28
C ALA A 90 -5.03 3.94 0.16
N VAL A 91 -6.11 3.20 0.46
CA VAL A 91 -7.23 3.01 -0.49
C VAL A 91 -7.95 4.33 -0.76
N TYR A 92 -8.11 5.17 0.25
CA TYR A 92 -8.67 6.52 0.06
C TYR A 92 -7.78 7.38 -0.86
N ASP A 93 -6.47 7.40 -0.63
CA ASP A 93 -5.52 8.13 -1.47
C ASP A 93 -5.47 7.57 -2.90
N LEU A 94 -5.57 6.23 -3.06
CA LEU A 94 -5.71 5.57 -4.35
C LEU A 94 -6.94 6.09 -5.12
N ILE A 95 -8.10 6.14 -4.47
CA ILE A 95 -9.35 6.57 -5.08
C ILE A 95 -9.26 8.02 -5.57
N ILE A 96 -8.67 8.91 -4.77
CA ILE A 96 -8.50 10.32 -5.15
C ILE A 96 -7.50 10.49 -6.30
N ALA A 97 -6.48 9.66 -6.36
CA ALA A 97 -5.45 9.71 -7.40
C ALA A 97 -5.90 9.08 -8.73
N LEU A 98 -7.06 8.42 -8.78
CA LEU A 98 -7.57 7.82 -10.02
C LEU A 98 -7.84 8.87 -11.10
N PRO A 99 -7.66 8.54 -12.40
CA PRO A 99 -8.03 9.40 -13.51
C PRO A 99 -9.50 9.84 -13.43
N GLU A 100 -9.79 11.07 -13.84
CA GLU A 100 -11.12 11.68 -13.71
C GLU A 100 -12.27 10.83 -14.25
N SER A 101 -12.02 10.08 -15.31
CA SER A 101 -13.01 9.18 -15.91
C SER A 101 -13.48 8.08 -14.96
N VAL A 102 -12.56 7.49 -14.18
CA VAL A 102 -12.87 6.45 -13.20
C VAL A 102 -13.35 7.08 -11.88
N PHE A 103 -12.73 8.20 -11.47
CA PHE A 103 -13.07 8.93 -10.27
C PHE A 103 -14.56 9.38 -10.26
N ASN A 104 -15.04 9.92 -11.38
CA ASN A 104 -16.43 10.32 -11.53
C ASN A 104 -17.42 9.13 -11.53
N ALA A 105 -17.00 7.97 -12.06
CA ALA A 105 -17.82 6.76 -12.07
C ALA A 105 -18.10 6.19 -10.66
N ILE A 106 -17.19 6.40 -9.71
CA ILE A 106 -17.31 5.91 -8.33
C ILE A 106 -17.75 6.99 -7.31
N HIS A 107 -18.45 8.04 -7.78
CA HIS A 107 -18.88 9.16 -6.92
C HIS A 107 -17.70 9.81 -6.15
N GLY A 108 -16.54 9.93 -6.78
CA GLY A 108 -15.32 10.47 -6.23
C GLY A 108 -15.45 11.83 -5.53
N PRO A 109 -16.25 12.79 -6.04
CA PRO A 109 -16.45 14.08 -5.37
C PRO A 109 -17.02 13.96 -3.95
N ALA A 110 -17.93 13.01 -3.71
CA ALA A 110 -18.48 12.76 -2.37
C ALA A 110 -17.43 12.16 -1.42
N ILE A 111 -16.62 11.23 -1.93
CA ILE A 111 -15.52 10.60 -1.17
C ILE A 111 -14.46 11.63 -0.81
N LYS A 112 -14.13 12.53 -1.76
CA LYS A 112 -13.17 13.61 -1.53
C LYS A 112 -13.65 14.60 -0.48
N ALA A 113 -14.92 15.03 -0.54
CA ALA A 113 -15.53 15.91 0.45
C ALA A 113 -15.53 15.29 1.85
N PHE A 114 -15.84 14.00 1.97
CA PHE A 114 -15.79 13.28 3.23
C PHE A 114 -14.36 13.23 3.79
N GLY A 115 -13.38 12.93 2.96
CA GLY A 115 -11.98 12.86 3.40
C GLY A 115 -11.43 14.23 3.82
N GLN A 116 -11.74 15.31 3.10
CA GLN A 116 -11.33 16.67 3.49
C GLN A 116 -11.94 17.12 4.82
N GLN A 117 -13.10 16.59 5.17
CA GLN A 117 -13.77 16.92 6.43
C GLN A 117 -13.19 16.16 7.64
N TYR A 118 -12.74 14.90 7.44
CA TYR A 118 -12.32 14.01 8.53
C TYR A 118 -10.80 13.75 8.58
N LEU A 119 -10.08 13.96 7.48
CA LEU A 119 -8.65 13.70 7.40
C LEU A 119 -7.88 15.03 7.31
N PRO A 120 -7.30 15.53 8.41
CA PRO A 120 -6.42 16.68 8.34
C PRO A 120 -5.21 16.33 7.47
N PHE A 121 -4.75 17.29 6.66
CA PHE A 121 -3.67 17.14 5.69
C PHE A 121 -3.96 16.26 4.46
N ALA A 122 -5.24 15.89 4.20
CA ALA A 122 -5.61 15.16 2.98
C ALA A 122 -5.20 15.91 1.70
N ASP A 123 -5.28 17.24 1.69
CA ASP A 123 -4.91 18.09 0.55
C ASP A 123 -3.40 18.05 0.25
N LEU A 124 -2.58 17.71 1.23
CA LEU A 124 -1.12 17.57 1.08
C LEU A 124 -0.69 16.13 0.74
N GLY A 125 -1.63 15.20 0.53
CA GLY A 125 -1.33 13.79 0.34
C GLY A 125 -0.80 13.08 1.60
N LEU A 126 -0.98 13.69 2.76
CA LEU A 126 -0.54 13.17 4.05
C LEU A 126 -1.72 12.70 4.93
N GLY A 127 -2.89 12.50 4.34
CA GLY A 127 -4.10 12.05 5.02
C GLY A 127 -3.96 10.70 5.71
N TRP A 128 -3.02 9.87 5.27
CA TRP A 128 -2.75 8.56 5.84
C TRP A 128 -2.06 8.61 7.23
N ILE A 129 -1.39 9.71 7.58
CA ILE A 129 -0.62 9.82 8.83
C ILE A 129 -1.52 9.66 10.06
N CYS A 130 -2.64 10.38 10.10
CA CYS A 130 -3.56 10.32 11.24
C CYS A 130 -4.14 8.91 11.47
N PRO A 131 -4.72 8.23 10.47
CA PRO A 131 -5.16 6.84 10.64
C PRO A 131 -4.04 5.88 11.04
N THR A 132 -2.84 6.04 10.48
CA THR A 132 -1.69 5.21 10.82
C THR A 132 -1.27 5.39 12.28
N LEU A 133 -1.21 6.62 12.78
CA LEU A 133 -0.90 6.91 14.18
C LEU A 133 -1.98 6.37 15.12
N ILE A 134 -3.24 6.49 14.76
CA ILE A 134 -4.35 5.91 15.54
C ILE A 134 -4.22 4.39 15.57
N GLY A 135 -3.97 3.75 14.44
CA GLY A 135 -3.75 2.31 14.35
C GLY A 135 -2.55 1.84 15.19
N ALA A 136 -1.45 2.59 15.16
CA ALA A 136 -0.29 2.32 15.98
C ALA A 136 -0.57 2.47 17.49
N ALA A 137 -1.30 3.52 17.89
CA ALA A 137 -1.69 3.75 19.28
C ALA A 137 -2.60 2.62 19.80
N ILE A 138 -3.61 2.23 19.02
CA ILE A 138 -4.51 1.10 19.35
C ILE A 138 -3.70 -0.20 19.47
N GLY A 139 -2.83 -0.49 18.49
CA GLY A 139 -1.97 -1.65 18.52
C GLY A 139 -1.08 -1.72 19.74
N LEU A 140 -0.50 -0.59 20.16
CA LEU A 140 0.30 -0.47 21.39
C LEU A 140 -0.51 -0.69 22.65
N ILE A 141 -1.69 -0.09 22.76
CA ILE A 141 -2.58 -0.28 23.92
C ILE A 141 -2.95 -1.77 24.04
N LEU A 142 -3.30 -2.42 22.95
CA LEU A 142 -3.61 -3.85 22.96
C LEU A 142 -2.40 -4.71 23.33
N HIS A 143 -1.21 -4.35 22.86
CA HIS A 143 0.04 -5.02 23.25
C HIS A 143 0.26 -4.95 24.77
N PHE A 144 0.14 -3.76 25.38
CA PHE A 144 0.30 -3.60 26.81
C PHE A 144 -0.80 -4.32 27.63
N MET A 145 -2.03 -4.34 27.13
CA MET A 145 -3.13 -5.06 27.78
C MET A 145 -2.96 -6.59 27.72
N HIS A 146 -2.45 -7.12 26.61
CA HIS A 146 -2.19 -8.56 26.46
C HIS A 146 -0.93 -8.99 27.23
N GLY A 147 0.11 -8.17 27.22
CA GLY A 147 1.35 -8.44 27.96
C GLY A 147 1.16 -8.54 29.47
N ASN A 148 0.18 -7.83 30.03
CA ASN A 148 -0.19 -7.91 31.44
C ASN A 148 -1.00 -9.19 31.79
N ARG A 149 -1.71 -9.77 30.82
CA ARG A 149 -2.49 -11.04 31.04
C ARG A 149 -1.60 -12.29 31.03
N ALA A 150 -0.43 -12.22 30.41
CA ALA A 150 0.49 -13.36 30.36
C ALA A 150 1.40 -13.44 31.62
N LYS A 151 1.34 -12.46 32.52
CA LYS A 151 2.12 -12.40 33.76
C LYS A 151 1.26 -12.56 35.03
N ALA A 152 -0.05 -12.74 34.88
CA ALA A 152 -0.99 -13.05 35.97
C ALA A 152 -1.47 -14.50 35.85
#